data_2f7e81c2ef4b9d10ad91584dd53543ec
#
_entry.id   2f7e81c2ef4b9d10ad91584dd53543ec
#
_cell.length_a   1.000
_cell.length_b   1.000
_cell.length_c   1.000
_cell.angle_alpha   90.00
_cell.angle_beta   90.00
_cell.angle_gamma   90.00
#
_symmetry.space_group_name_H-M   'P 1'
#
loop_
_entity.id
_entity.type
_entity.pdbx_description
1 polymer ?
#
loop_
_entity_poly.entity_id
_entity_poly.type
_entity_poly.pdbx_seq_one_letter_code
_entity_poly.pdbx_strand_id
1 'polypeptide(L)'
;MRLYNRNGILYIDINGKRTSSKLQDTPTNRKLLENQYKNTEFYKKFNVKTKGKTVLEFCREVLEEKEKKLQPTTIRSYYSLFESRIVPFFDKKYPHEITPAKIKDWYSTFTDKSTLTTCVSAILKPAFENAIIEGYIQATPFIVSFPTIKSNYEIQPFSLKEIDLILSHKENPYKNFLGVAFFTGARTGEILALEWKDIDFENKTITINKTRTLGITKIPKTKSSIRVIDMLPQCEFFLKEQRKITGLSQNVFLRASGKIFSHSGDLAKGWHKLLKSL
;
A
#
# COMPACT_ATOMS: atom_id res chain seq x y z
N MET A 1 -2.80 30.66 31.65
CA MET A 1 -3.63 31.49 30.75
C MET A 1 -5.06 31.48 31.23
N ARG A 2 -5.73 32.63 31.23
CA ARG A 2 -7.18 32.74 31.44
C ARG A 2 -7.79 33.37 30.20
N LEU A 3 -8.93 32.83 29.75
CA LEU A 3 -9.73 33.40 28.67
C LEU A 3 -10.97 34.06 29.28
N TYR A 4 -11.25 35.27 28.89
CA TYR A 4 -12.45 35.99 29.31
C TYR A 4 -13.06 36.78 28.16
N ASN A 5 -14.37 37.00 28.26
CA ASN A 5 -15.14 37.77 27.29
C ASN A 5 -15.14 39.26 27.65
N ARG A 6 -14.90 40.08 26.63
CA ARG A 6 -15.15 41.52 26.74
C ARG A 6 -15.84 42.01 25.47
N ASN A 7 -17.08 42.38 25.58
CA ASN A 7 -17.89 42.84 24.44
C ASN A 7 -17.98 41.85 23.28
N GLY A 8 -18.13 40.54 23.58
CA GLY A 8 -18.22 39.51 22.56
C GLY A 8 -16.88 39.05 22.00
N ILE A 9 -15.75 39.64 22.41
CA ILE A 9 -14.40 39.28 21.96
C ILE A 9 -13.65 38.57 23.06
N LEU A 10 -12.89 37.51 22.70
CA LEU A 10 -12.02 36.80 23.61
C LEU A 10 -10.74 37.58 23.87
N TYR A 11 -10.44 37.75 25.17
CA TYR A 11 -9.17 38.26 25.64
C TYR A 11 -8.37 37.18 26.36
N ILE A 12 -7.06 37.23 26.20
CA ILE A 12 -6.13 36.31 26.81
C ILE A 12 -5.40 37.04 27.94
N ASP A 13 -5.42 36.47 29.14
CA ASP A 13 -4.63 36.92 30.28
C ASP A 13 -3.52 35.91 30.57
N ILE A 14 -2.27 36.35 30.44
CA ILE A 14 -1.09 35.58 30.76
C ILE A 14 -0.27 36.36 31.78
N ASN A 15 -0.22 35.84 32.99
CA ASN A 15 0.53 36.48 34.10
C ASN A 15 0.17 37.96 34.33
N GLY A 16 -1.09 38.29 34.24
CA GLY A 16 -1.59 39.65 34.42
C GLY A 16 -1.51 40.58 33.21
N LYS A 17 -0.86 40.15 32.13
CA LYS A 17 -0.84 40.88 30.85
C LYS A 17 -2.03 40.47 29.98
N ARG A 18 -2.89 41.42 29.66
CA ARG A 18 -4.12 41.18 28.91
C ARG A 18 -4.01 41.63 27.47
N THR A 19 -4.34 40.73 26.55
CA THR A 19 -4.22 40.96 25.10
C THR A 19 -5.50 40.51 24.42
N SER A 20 -6.04 41.30 23.47
CA SER A 20 -7.18 40.90 22.66
C SER A 20 -6.76 39.85 21.63
N SER A 21 -7.53 38.76 21.52
CA SER A 21 -7.35 37.75 20.47
C SER A 21 -7.93 38.18 19.13
N LYS A 22 -8.77 39.24 19.11
CA LYS A 22 -9.59 39.68 17.99
C LYS A 22 -10.63 38.62 17.52
N LEU A 23 -10.80 37.53 18.24
CA LEU A 23 -11.72 36.44 17.91
C LEU A 23 -13.01 36.62 18.75
N GLN A 24 -14.15 36.27 18.14
CA GLN A 24 -15.43 36.20 18.86
C GLN A 24 -15.39 35.12 19.92
N ASP A 25 -16.08 35.30 21.02
CA ASP A 25 -16.20 34.33 22.10
C ASP A 25 -17.15 33.20 21.71
N THR A 26 -16.59 32.19 21.11
CA THR A 26 -17.26 30.93 20.76
C THR A 26 -16.52 29.74 21.38
N PRO A 27 -17.20 28.60 21.64
CA PRO A 27 -16.53 27.37 22.14
C PRO A 27 -15.37 26.93 21.26
N THR A 28 -15.51 27.08 19.96
CA THR A 28 -14.47 26.73 18.96
C THR A 28 -13.24 27.63 19.10
N ASN A 29 -13.43 28.94 19.20
CA ASN A 29 -12.34 29.90 19.35
C ASN A 29 -11.67 29.80 20.72
N ARG A 30 -12.38 29.49 21.79
CA ARG A 30 -11.80 29.19 23.10
C ARG A 30 -10.86 28.00 23.02
N LYS A 31 -11.32 26.90 22.41
CA LYS A 31 -10.52 25.67 22.24
C LYS A 31 -9.31 25.89 21.33
N LEU A 32 -9.46 26.72 20.29
CA LEU A 32 -8.37 27.13 19.41
C LEU A 32 -7.24 27.86 20.19
N LEU A 33 -7.62 28.88 20.97
CA LEU A 33 -6.68 29.68 21.77
C LEU A 33 -6.00 28.85 22.87
N GLU A 34 -6.75 27.97 23.54
CA GLU A 34 -6.18 27.04 24.53
C GLU A 34 -5.15 26.10 23.93
N ASN A 35 -5.43 25.57 22.74
CA ASN A 35 -4.48 24.72 22.04
C ASN A 35 -3.23 25.48 21.57
N GLN A 36 -3.43 26.70 21.04
CA GLN A 36 -2.28 27.54 20.65
C GLN A 36 -1.42 27.92 21.84
N TYR A 37 -2.03 28.26 22.98
CA TYR A 37 -1.31 28.59 24.21
C TYR A 37 -0.56 27.38 24.77
N LYS A 38 -1.23 26.25 24.88
CA LYS A 38 -0.59 24.99 25.33
C LYS A 38 0.65 24.68 24.51
N ASN A 39 0.55 24.79 23.20
CA ASN A 39 1.68 24.55 22.31
C ASN A 39 2.84 25.53 22.57
N THR A 40 2.58 26.83 22.63
CA THR A 40 3.59 27.88 22.80
C THR A 40 4.31 27.80 24.15
N GLU A 41 3.57 27.67 25.25
CA GLU A 41 4.14 27.54 26.61
C GLU A 41 4.89 26.23 26.77
N PHE A 42 4.37 25.19 26.18
CA PHE A 42 4.99 23.89 26.25
C PHE A 42 6.34 23.88 25.50
N TYR A 43 6.41 24.42 24.28
CA TYR A 43 7.70 24.57 23.56
C TYR A 43 8.74 25.32 24.36
N LYS A 44 8.32 26.36 25.09
CA LYS A 44 9.21 27.12 26.02
C LYS A 44 9.60 26.32 27.25
N LYS A 45 8.68 25.57 27.84
CA LYS A 45 8.89 24.86 29.10
C LYS A 45 9.72 23.59 28.98
N PHE A 46 9.63 22.91 27.82
CA PHE A 46 10.25 21.60 27.62
C PHE A 46 11.38 21.57 26.60
N ASN A 47 11.88 22.74 26.18
CA ASN A 47 13.03 22.83 25.26
C ASN A 47 12.86 21.92 24.04
N VAL A 48 11.67 21.96 23.40
CA VAL A 48 11.40 21.12 22.22
C VAL A 48 12.48 21.39 21.17
N LYS A 49 13.13 20.35 20.71
CA LYS A 49 14.17 20.45 19.69
C LYS A 49 13.56 21.02 18.41
N THR A 50 13.86 22.28 18.11
CA THR A 50 13.40 22.95 16.89
C THR A 50 14.33 22.75 15.71
N LYS A 51 15.52 22.20 15.96
CA LYS A 51 16.52 21.81 14.94
C LYS A 51 16.95 20.36 15.22
N GLY A 52 17.19 19.59 14.18
CA GLY A 52 17.60 18.19 14.26
C GLY A 52 16.97 17.38 13.14
N LYS A 53 16.41 16.21 13.48
CA LYS A 53 15.82 15.31 12.49
C LYS A 53 14.56 15.87 11.85
N THR A 54 14.52 15.77 10.53
CA THR A 54 13.33 16.06 9.69
C THR A 54 12.31 14.93 9.76
N VAL A 55 11.09 15.17 9.28
CA VAL A 55 10.05 14.13 9.16
C VAL A 55 10.55 12.96 8.30
N LEU A 56 11.27 13.25 7.23
CA LEU A 56 11.76 12.20 6.33
C LEU A 56 12.84 11.32 6.98
N GLU A 57 13.67 11.88 7.85
CA GLU A 57 14.66 11.09 8.59
C GLU A 57 13.97 10.12 9.55
N PHE A 58 12.97 10.55 10.30
CA PHE A 58 12.15 9.66 11.12
C PHE A 58 11.45 8.57 10.29
N CYS A 59 10.94 8.91 9.11
CA CYS A 59 10.33 7.92 8.22
C CYS A 59 11.35 6.89 7.72
N ARG A 60 12.58 7.29 7.41
CA ARG A 60 13.66 6.38 6.99
C ARG A 60 14.02 5.41 8.11
N GLU A 61 14.19 5.89 9.34
CA GLU A 61 14.45 5.03 10.49
C GLU A 61 13.35 3.95 10.67
N VAL A 62 12.08 4.34 10.54
CA VAL A 62 10.96 3.40 10.58
C VAL A 62 11.03 2.38 9.45
N LEU A 63 11.38 2.80 8.24
CA LEU A 63 11.51 1.90 7.09
C LEU A 63 12.67 0.93 7.26
N GLU A 64 13.82 1.38 7.72
CA GLU A 64 15.01 0.55 8.01
C GLU A 64 14.72 -0.49 9.12
N GLU A 65 13.97 -0.11 10.16
CA GLU A 65 13.55 -1.06 11.19
C GLU A 65 12.59 -2.12 10.62
N LYS A 66 11.64 -1.69 9.78
CA LYS A 66 10.69 -2.59 9.14
C LYS A 66 11.33 -3.51 8.11
N GLU A 67 12.39 -3.08 7.44
CA GLU A 67 13.13 -3.89 6.47
C GLU A 67 13.72 -5.15 7.12
N LYS A 68 14.15 -5.06 8.37
CA LYS A 68 14.65 -6.21 9.15
C LYS A 68 13.58 -7.26 9.47
N LYS A 69 12.30 -6.87 9.45
CA LYS A 69 11.18 -7.69 9.93
C LYS A 69 10.20 -8.11 8.84
N LEU A 70 10.14 -7.37 7.74
CA LEU A 70 9.10 -7.54 6.72
C LEU A 70 9.63 -8.26 5.47
N GLN A 71 8.68 -8.80 4.71
CA GLN A 71 8.99 -9.42 3.42
C GLN A 71 9.48 -8.38 2.40
N PRO A 72 10.47 -8.71 1.54
CA PRO A 72 11.03 -7.78 0.55
C PRO A 72 9.99 -7.07 -0.33
N THR A 73 8.91 -7.76 -0.69
CA THR A 73 7.82 -7.18 -1.48
C THR A 73 7.05 -6.10 -0.74
N THR A 74 6.87 -6.26 0.57
CA THR A 74 6.15 -5.29 1.41
C THR A 74 7.00 -4.05 1.61
N ILE A 75 8.26 -4.23 1.98
CA ILE A 75 9.17 -3.09 2.22
C ILE A 75 9.41 -2.30 0.93
N ARG A 76 9.55 -2.96 -0.23
CA ARG A 76 9.65 -2.29 -1.52
C ARG A 76 8.42 -1.41 -1.80
N SER A 77 7.21 -1.89 -1.46
CA SER A 77 5.99 -1.09 -1.60
C SER A 77 6.01 0.12 -0.68
N TYR A 78 6.50 -0.02 0.55
CA TYR A 78 6.62 1.08 1.49
C TYR A 78 7.61 2.15 1.02
N TYR A 79 8.79 1.75 0.52
CA TYR A 79 9.74 2.69 -0.10
C TYR A 79 9.15 3.40 -1.31
N SER A 80 8.42 2.68 -2.18
CA SER A 80 7.74 3.29 -3.32
C SER A 80 6.70 4.34 -2.89
N LEU A 81 5.93 4.06 -1.84
CA LEU A 81 4.97 5.02 -1.28
C LEU A 81 5.67 6.19 -0.58
N PHE A 82 6.75 5.93 0.14
CA PHE A 82 7.57 6.95 0.76
C PHE A 82 8.07 7.96 -0.27
N GLU A 83 8.73 7.49 -1.34
CA GLU A 83 9.28 8.35 -2.38
C GLU A 83 8.20 9.10 -3.18
N SER A 84 7.08 8.40 -3.53
CA SER A 84 6.07 8.98 -4.42
C SER A 84 5.02 9.84 -3.71
N ARG A 85 4.77 9.63 -2.41
CA ARG A 85 3.66 10.25 -1.68
C ARG A 85 4.09 11.05 -0.45
N ILE A 86 5.14 10.62 0.25
CA ILE A 86 5.58 11.26 1.49
C ILE A 86 6.65 12.31 1.21
N VAL A 87 7.70 11.93 0.49
CA VAL A 87 8.81 12.84 0.17
C VAL A 87 8.33 14.17 -0.43
N PRO A 88 7.47 14.22 -1.47
CA PRO A 88 7.09 15.48 -2.11
C PRO A 88 6.41 16.48 -1.16
N PHE A 89 5.72 15.99 -0.13
CA PHE A 89 4.99 16.84 0.81
C PHE A 89 5.80 17.20 2.05
N PHE A 90 6.62 16.27 2.56
CA PHE A 90 7.32 16.42 3.83
C PHE A 90 8.79 16.79 3.70
N ASP A 91 9.30 17.03 2.47
CA ASP A 91 10.70 17.42 2.26
C ASP A 91 11.09 18.63 3.11
N LYS A 92 12.24 18.54 3.75
CA LYS A 92 12.85 19.58 4.62
C LYS A 92 11.96 20.09 5.76
N LYS A 93 10.84 19.40 6.07
CA LYS A 93 9.96 19.78 7.16
C LYS A 93 10.34 19.08 8.45
N TYR A 94 10.24 19.82 9.56
CA TYR A 94 10.43 19.29 10.89
C TYR A 94 9.10 18.83 11.51
N PRO A 95 9.10 17.85 12.44
CA PRO A 95 7.87 17.33 13.04
C PRO A 95 6.96 18.41 13.65
N HIS A 96 7.54 19.42 14.31
CA HIS A 96 6.79 20.51 14.95
C HIS A 96 6.10 21.47 13.96
N GLU A 97 6.50 21.47 12.69
CA GLU A 97 5.89 22.29 11.62
C GLU A 97 4.65 21.64 11.03
N ILE A 98 4.43 20.35 11.32
CA ILE A 98 3.31 19.58 10.77
C ILE A 98 2.10 19.73 11.68
N THR A 99 1.14 20.50 11.21
CA THR A 99 -0.13 20.72 11.90
C THR A 99 -1.24 19.78 11.39
N PRO A 100 -2.30 19.54 12.16
CA PRO A 100 -3.46 18.78 11.67
C PRO A 100 -4.07 19.37 10.39
N ALA A 101 -4.02 20.68 10.19
CA ALA A 101 -4.48 21.32 8.96
C ALA A 101 -3.65 20.87 7.76
N LYS A 102 -2.31 20.89 7.87
CA LYS A 102 -1.41 20.39 6.82
C LYS A 102 -1.64 18.90 6.52
N ILE A 103 -1.94 18.09 7.53
CA ILE A 103 -2.30 16.69 7.33
C ILE A 103 -3.61 16.57 6.56
N LYS A 104 -4.61 17.39 6.85
CA LYS A 104 -5.87 17.41 6.11
C LYS A 104 -5.64 17.78 4.64
N ASP A 105 -4.82 18.79 4.38
CA ASP A 105 -4.46 19.20 3.01
C ASP A 105 -3.74 18.06 2.26
N TRP A 106 -2.80 17.39 2.93
CA TRP A 106 -2.11 16.24 2.36
C TRP A 106 -3.06 15.06 2.09
N TYR A 107 -4.03 14.80 2.98
CA TYR A 107 -5.05 13.76 2.75
C TYR A 107 -5.86 14.02 1.48
N SER A 108 -6.13 15.28 1.13
CA SER A 108 -6.90 15.64 -0.07
C SER A 108 -6.19 15.29 -1.38
N THR A 109 -4.89 15.03 -1.35
CA THR A 109 -4.11 14.62 -2.54
C THR A 109 -4.31 13.16 -2.92
N PHE A 110 -5.00 12.37 -2.08
CA PHE A 110 -5.18 10.94 -2.32
C PHE A 110 -6.53 10.65 -2.96
N THR A 111 -6.50 9.82 -3.99
CA THR A 111 -7.68 9.25 -4.65
C THR A 111 -7.97 7.82 -4.21
N ASP A 112 -7.05 7.20 -3.46
CA ASP A 112 -7.15 5.82 -2.97
C ASP A 112 -6.93 5.75 -1.46
N LYS A 113 -7.95 5.21 -0.75
CA LYS A 113 -7.95 5.08 0.71
C LYS A 113 -6.90 4.07 1.20
N SER A 114 -6.66 3.00 0.44
CA SER A 114 -5.71 1.95 0.84
C SER A 114 -4.29 2.50 0.88
N THR A 115 -3.88 3.23 -0.15
CA THR A 115 -2.59 3.92 -0.23
C THR A 115 -2.43 4.93 0.90
N LEU A 116 -3.44 5.79 1.13
CA LEU A 116 -3.41 6.76 2.23
C LEU A 116 -3.27 6.06 3.59
N THR A 117 -4.08 5.03 3.84
CA THR A 117 -4.03 4.27 5.10
C THR A 117 -2.65 3.65 5.31
N THR A 118 -2.05 3.09 4.26
CA THR A 118 -0.71 2.50 4.33
C THR A 118 0.35 3.56 4.63
N CYS A 119 0.36 4.71 3.94
CA CYS A 119 1.29 5.79 4.21
C CYS A 119 1.21 6.28 5.66
N VAL A 120 0.00 6.45 6.19
CA VAL A 120 -0.20 6.95 7.55
C VAL A 120 0.13 5.88 8.59
N SER A 121 -0.48 4.69 8.50
CA SER A 121 -0.38 3.69 9.57
C SER A 121 0.96 2.95 9.56
N ALA A 122 1.55 2.73 8.39
CA ALA A 122 2.78 1.96 8.30
C ALA A 122 4.06 2.82 8.37
N ILE A 123 3.99 4.11 8.03
CA ILE A 123 5.19 4.96 7.93
C ILE A 123 5.08 6.18 8.82
N LEU A 124 4.10 7.06 8.58
CA LEU A 124 4.06 8.37 9.24
C LEU A 124 3.70 8.31 10.73
N LYS A 125 2.67 7.55 11.13
CA LYS A 125 2.33 7.43 12.56
C LYS A 125 3.50 6.93 13.39
N PRO A 126 4.17 5.81 13.06
CA PRO A 126 5.37 5.38 13.78
C PRO A 126 6.49 6.41 13.77
N ALA A 127 6.71 7.13 12.66
CA ALA A 127 7.72 8.18 12.59
C ALA A 127 7.41 9.35 13.54
N PHE A 128 6.16 9.75 13.65
CA PHE A 128 5.75 10.79 14.59
C PHE A 128 5.69 10.31 16.04
N GLU A 129 5.44 9.03 16.30
CA GLU A 129 5.58 8.40 17.60
C GLU A 129 7.06 8.45 18.08
N ASN A 130 8.01 8.12 17.19
CA ASN A 130 9.43 8.27 17.46
C ASN A 130 9.82 9.74 17.73
N ALA A 131 9.25 10.67 16.96
CA ALA A 131 9.47 12.11 17.18
C ALA A 131 8.92 12.59 18.53
N ILE A 132 7.84 11.99 19.05
CA ILE A 132 7.35 12.23 20.42
C ILE A 132 8.33 11.68 21.45
N ILE A 133 8.76 10.43 21.28
CA ILE A 133 9.71 9.77 22.20
C ILE A 133 11.03 10.55 22.29
N GLU A 134 11.52 11.06 21.17
CA GLU A 134 12.75 11.87 21.13
C GLU A 134 12.56 13.34 21.55
N GLY A 135 11.34 13.77 21.87
CA GLY A 135 11.03 15.11 22.37
C GLY A 135 10.97 16.22 21.31
N TYR A 136 10.74 15.88 20.03
CA TYR A 136 10.55 16.87 18.96
C TYR A 136 9.14 17.44 18.90
N ILE A 137 8.16 16.69 19.32
CA ILE A 137 6.74 17.07 19.42
C ILE A 137 6.13 16.37 20.64
N GLN A 138 4.93 16.80 21.02
CA GLN A 138 4.23 16.25 22.19
C GLN A 138 2.99 15.47 21.86
N ALA A 139 2.42 15.75 20.69
CA ALA A 139 1.23 15.08 20.21
C ALA A 139 1.33 14.85 18.71
N THR A 140 0.78 13.75 18.27
CA THR A 140 0.68 13.43 16.85
C THR A 140 -0.26 14.39 16.13
N PRO A 141 0.06 14.86 14.91
CA PRO A 141 -0.84 15.67 14.10
C PRO A 141 -1.95 14.82 13.44
N PHE A 142 -1.89 13.50 13.51
CA PHE A 142 -2.83 12.57 12.88
C PHE A 142 -4.12 12.37 13.68
N ILE A 143 -4.71 13.47 14.17
CA ILE A 143 -6.01 13.50 14.84
C ILE A 143 -7.17 13.70 13.87
N VAL A 144 -6.88 13.99 12.60
CA VAL A 144 -7.86 14.22 11.54
C VAL A 144 -8.37 12.88 11.00
N SER A 145 -9.68 12.76 10.84
CA SER A 145 -10.28 11.59 10.20
C SER A 145 -9.86 11.48 8.73
N PHE A 146 -9.72 10.26 8.25
CA PHE A 146 -9.51 10.03 6.82
C PHE A 146 -10.69 10.52 6.00
N PRO A 147 -10.44 11.11 4.82
CA PRO A 147 -11.52 11.48 3.92
C PRO A 147 -12.29 10.25 3.45
N THR A 148 -13.57 10.44 3.16
CA THR A 148 -14.36 9.40 2.51
C THR A 148 -13.98 9.34 1.04
N ILE A 149 -13.15 8.36 0.69
CA ILE A 149 -12.80 8.09 -0.70
C ILE A 149 -13.72 6.97 -1.18
N LYS A 150 -14.64 7.29 -2.10
CA LYS A 150 -15.52 6.31 -2.74
C LYS A 150 -14.74 5.58 -3.82
N SER A 151 -14.79 4.26 -3.82
CA SER A 151 -14.33 3.46 -4.95
C SER A 151 -15.53 3.23 -5.87
N ASN A 152 -15.40 3.62 -7.11
CA ASN A 152 -16.38 3.31 -8.16
C ASN A 152 -15.99 2.04 -8.94
N TYR A 153 -15.07 1.25 -8.39
CA TYR A 153 -14.63 0.03 -9.02
C TYR A 153 -15.68 -1.08 -8.84
N GLU A 154 -16.25 -1.51 -9.95
CA GLU A 154 -17.10 -2.70 -10.02
C GLU A 154 -16.31 -3.85 -10.60
N ILE A 155 -16.45 -5.02 -9.99
CA ILE A 155 -15.84 -6.25 -10.51
C ILE A 155 -16.66 -6.71 -11.71
N GLN A 156 -16.06 -6.70 -12.89
CA GLN A 156 -16.65 -7.21 -14.12
C GLN A 156 -15.86 -8.44 -14.59
N PRO A 157 -16.27 -9.65 -14.19
CA PRO A 157 -15.61 -10.87 -14.63
C PRO A 157 -15.89 -11.12 -16.13
N PHE A 158 -14.93 -11.71 -16.81
CA PHE A 158 -15.12 -12.15 -18.19
C PHE A 158 -16.23 -13.19 -18.28
N SER A 159 -17.13 -13.02 -19.27
CA SER A 159 -18.09 -14.05 -19.65
C SER A 159 -17.39 -15.22 -20.35
N LEU A 160 -18.05 -16.37 -20.42
CA LEU A 160 -17.50 -17.54 -21.12
C LEU A 160 -17.19 -17.23 -22.60
N LYS A 161 -18.03 -16.43 -23.28
CA LYS A 161 -17.80 -16.00 -24.66
C LYS A 161 -16.51 -15.17 -24.81
N GLU A 162 -16.27 -14.26 -23.87
CA GLU A 162 -15.03 -13.46 -23.87
C GLU A 162 -13.81 -14.31 -23.56
N ILE A 163 -13.93 -15.28 -22.64
CA ILE A 163 -12.87 -16.24 -22.36
C ILE A 163 -12.53 -17.06 -23.62
N ASP A 164 -13.54 -17.56 -24.32
CA ASP A 164 -13.34 -18.31 -25.58
C ASP A 164 -12.69 -17.45 -26.66
N LEU A 165 -13.10 -16.19 -26.80
CA LEU A 165 -12.50 -15.23 -27.71
C LEU A 165 -11.00 -15.01 -27.38
N ILE A 166 -10.70 -14.76 -26.13
CA ILE A 166 -9.31 -14.58 -25.63
C ILE A 166 -8.47 -15.82 -25.92
N LEU A 167 -8.98 -17.00 -25.61
CA LEU A 167 -8.24 -18.26 -25.74
C LEU A 167 -8.13 -18.75 -27.20
N SER A 168 -9.05 -18.38 -28.08
CA SER A 168 -9.00 -18.73 -29.50
C SER A 168 -8.16 -17.77 -30.34
N HIS A 169 -7.76 -16.61 -29.79
CA HIS A 169 -7.00 -15.61 -30.54
C HIS A 169 -5.66 -16.16 -31.02
N LYS A 170 -5.39 -16.07 -32.32
CA LYS A 170 -4.24 -16.72 -33.00
C LYS A 170 -2.87 -16.23 -32.46
N GLU A 171 -2.77 -14.93 -32.15
CA GLU A 171 -1.54 -14.30 -31.69
C GLU A 171 -1.44 -14.25 -30.14
N ASN A 172 -2.10 -15.16 -29.44
CA ASN A 172 -2.04 -15.20 -27.98
C ASN A 172 -0.86 -16.02 -27.47
N PRO A 173 0.28 -15.41 -27.11
CA PRO A 173 1.45 -16.13 -26.64
C PRO A 173 1.27 -16.72 -25.24
N TYR A 174 0.22 -16.30 -24.54
CA TYR A 174 -0.09 -16.74 -23.17
C TYR A 174 -1.29 -17.68 -23.09
N LYS A 175 -1.75 -18.22 -24.23
CA LYS A 175 -2.96 -19.04 -24.34
C LYS A 175 -3.02 -20.11 -23.25
N ASN A 176 -2.00 -20.94 -23.11
CA ASN A 176 -1.99 -22.02 -22.13
C ASN A 176 -1.97 -21.50 -20.69
N PHE A 177 -1.21 -20.42 -20.42
CA PHE A 177 -1.19 -19.78 -19.12
C PHE A 177 -2.57 -19.22 -18.74
N LEU A 178 -3.22 -18.51 -19.65
CA LEU A 178 -4.55 -17.93 -19.45
C LEU A 178 -5.61 -19.01 -19.30
N GLY A 179 -5.54 -20.10 -20.08
CA GLY A 179 -6.44 -21.23 -19.93
C GLY A 179 -6.33 -21.86 -18.55
N VAL A 180 -5.13 -22.11 -18.06
CA VAL A 180 -4.94 -22.58 -16.68
C VAL A 180 -5.45 -21.56 -15.66
N ALA A 181 -5.21 -20.27 -15.86
CA ALA A 181 -5.70 -19.23 -14.96
C ALA A 181 -7.23 -19.19 -14.87
N PHE A 182 -7.92 -19.16 -16.01
CA PHE A 182 -9.37 -19.09 -16.04
C PHE A 182 -10.06 -20.32 -15.43
N PHE A 183 -9.52 -21.53 -15.69
CA PHE A 183 -10.14 -22.77 -15.26
C PHE A 183 -9.65 -23.29 -13.89
N THR A 184 -8.71 -22.60 -13.24
CA THR A 184 -8.28 -22.95 -11.86
C THR A 184 -8.61 -21.88 -10.84
N GLY A 185 -8.79 -20.62 -11.25
CA GLY A 185 -8.89 -19.48 -10.34
C GLY A 185 -7.64 -19.27 -9.48
N ALA A 186 -6.52 -19.91 -9.81
CA ALA A 186 -5.28 -19.74 -9.07
C ALA A 186 -4.67 -18.34 -9.34
N ARG A 187 -4.04 -17.79 -8.30
CA ARG A 187 -3.38 -16.48 -8.45
C ARG A 187 -2.24 -16.54 -9.45
N THR A 188 -2.01 -15.46 -10.20
CA THR A 188 -0.91 -15.38 -11.17
C THR A 188 0.42 -15.85 -10.61
N GLY A 189 0.80 -15.44 -9.41
CA GLY A 189 2.06 -15.86 -8.77
C GLY A 189 2.10 -17.35 -8.42
N GLU A 190 0.97 -17.96 -8.12
CA GLU A 190 0.83 -19.40 -7.87
C GLU A 190 1.06 -20.18 -9.18
N ILE A 191 0.39 -19.77 -10.26
CA ILE A 191 0.55 -20.40 -11.59
C ILE A 191 2.00 -20.25 -12.11
N LEU A 192 2.61 -19.08 -11.94
CA LEU A 192 4.02 -18.86 -12.34
C LEU A 192 5.02 -19.69 -11.52
N ALA A 193 4.61 -20.18 -10.35
CA ALA A 193 5.44 -21.03 -9.50
C ALA A 193 5.23 -22.53 -9.73
N LEU A 194 4.25 -22.94 -10.55
CA LEU A 194 3.96 -24.35 -10.81
C LEU A 194 5.16 -25.06 -11.44
N GLU A 195 5.41 -26.24 -10.95
CA GLU A 195 6.34 -27.22 -11.48
C GLU A 195 5.57 -28.46 -11.98
N TRP A 196 6.12 -29.19 -12.92
CA TRP A 196 5.44 -30.38 -13.48
C TRP A 196 5.14 -31.45 -12.42
N LYS A 197 5.92 -31.54 -11.34
CA LYS A 197 5.64 -32.44 -10.22
C LYS A 197 4.40 -32.05 -9.39
N ASP A 198 3.91 -30.81 -9.54
CA ASP A 198 2.70 -30.33 -8.85
C ASP A 198 1.43 -30.70 -9.64
N ILE A 199 1.56 -31.25 -10.84
CA ILE A 199 0.46 -31.61 -11.76
C ILE A 199 0.31 -33.14 -11.78
N ASP A 200 -0.78 -33.61 -11.27
CA ASP A 200 -1.15 -35.02 -11.31
C ASP A 200 -2.22 -35.25 -12.39
N PHE A 201 -1.79 -35.78 -13.53
CA PHE A 201 -2.69 -36.06 -14.66
C PHE A 201 -3.51 -37.34 -14.44
N GLU A 202 -3.08 -38.24 -13.57
CA GLU A 202 -3.79 -39.47 -13.26
C GLU A 202 -4.99 -39.19 -12.35
N ASN A 203 -4.72 -38.53 -11.21
CA ASN A 203 -5.76 -38.15 -10.24
C ASN A 203 -6.48 -36.86 -10.58
N LYS A 204 -6.14 -36.20 -11.70
CA LYS A 204 -6.75 -34.93 -12.16
C LYS A 204 -6.67 -33.83 -11.10
N THR A 205 -5.51 -33.63 -10.48
CA THR A 205 -5.31 -32.63 -9.45
C THR A 205 -4.10 -31.73 -9.70
N ILE A 206 -4.13 -30.55 -9.10
CA ILE A 206 -3.02 -29.58 -9.13
C ILE A 206 -2.72 -29.15 -7.71
N THR A 207 -1.49 -29.31 -7.26
CA THR A 207 -1.05 -28.88 -5.93
C THR A 207 -0.54 -27.45 -5.96
N ILE A 208 -1.22 -26.56 -5.26
CA ILE A 208 -0.81 -25.15 -5.08
C ILE A 208 -0.15 -25.03 -3.70
N ASN A 209 1.17 -24.97 -3.66
CA ASN A 209 1.96 -24.92 -2.41
C ASN A 209 3.04 -23.83 -2.42
N LYS A 210 3.13 -23.05 -3.49
CA LYS A 210 4.14 -22.00 -3.66
C LYS A 210 3.62 -20.85 -4.51
N THR A 211 4.29 -19.71 -4.41
CA THR A 211 4.02 -18.52 -5.22
C THR A 211 5.32 -17.85 -5.63
N ARG A 212 5.36 -17.24 -6.80
CA ARG A 212 6.52 -16.51 -7.32
C ARG A 212 6.23 -15.04 -7.42
N THR A 213 7.10 -14.24 -6.80
CA THR A 213 7.03 -12.78 -6.85
C THR A 213 8.45 -12.22 -6.83
N LEU A 214 8.77 -11.26 -7.69
CA LEU A 214 10.09 -10.65 -7.83
C LEU A 214 11.22 -11.68 -8.05
N GLY A 215 10.97 -12.72 -8.85
CA GLY A 215 11.92 -13.80 -9.11
C GLY A 215 12.12 -14.80 -7.97
N ILE A 216 11.51 -14.55 -6.81
CA ILE A 216 11.64 -15.40 -5.63
C ILE A 216 10.41 -16.30 -5.53
N THR A 217 10.65 -17.62 -5.51
CA THR A 217 9.63 -18.61 -5.20
C THR A 217 9.60 -18.84 -3.68
N LYS A 218 8.42 -18.77 -3.08
CA LYS A 218 8.23 -18.91 -1.64
C LYS A 218 6.93 -19.62 -1.31
N ILE A 219 6.87 -20.15 -0.10
CA ILE A 219 5.63 -20.71 0.47
C ILE A 219 4.60 -19.58 0.66
N PRO A 220 3.32 -19.82 0.37
CA PRO A 220 2.26 -18.85 0.61
C PRO A 220 2.22 -18.37 2.07
N LYS A 221 1.76 -17.13 2.30
CA LYS A 221 1.72 -16.51 3.63
C LYS A 221 0.80 -17.19 4.64
N THR A 222 -0.23 -17.90 4.15
CA THR A 222 -1.23 -18.56 5.00
C THR A 222 -1.32 -20.03 4.66
N LYS A 223 -1.58 -20.87 5.68
CA LYS A 223 -1.80 -22.31 5.51
C LYS A 223 -2.96 -22.61 4.56
N SER A 224 -4.02 -21.79 4.58
CA SER A 224 -5.16 -21.91 3.67
C SER A 224 -4.85 -21.64 2.19
N SER A 225 -3.70 -21.06 1.90
CA SER A 225 -3.24 -20.87 0.50
C SER A 225 -2.56 -22.14 -0.07
N ILE A 226 -2.20 -23.09 0.78
CA ILE A 226 -1.71 -24.42 0.35
C ILE A 226 -2.95 -25.28 0.18
N ARG A 227 -3.18 -25.74 -1.05
CA ARG A 227 -4.36 -26.50 -1.41
C ARG A 227 -4.12 -27.38 -2.61
N VAL A 228 -4.90 -28.45 -2.73
CA VAL A 228 -5.03 -29.23 -3.95
C VAL A 228 -6.35 -28.80 -4.61
N ILE A 229 -6.33 -28.59 -5.89
CA ILE A 229 -7.51 -28.22 -6.69
C ILE A 229 -7.74 -29.28 -7.78
N ASP A 230 -8.99 -29.46 -8.15
CA ASP A 230 -9.37 -30.35 -9.24
C ASP A 230 -8.92 -29.76 -10.58
N MET A 231 -8.44 -30.62 -11.45
CA MET A 231 -8.06 -30.27 -12.81
C MET A 231 -9.23 -30.52 -13.75
N LEU A 232 -9.96 -29.42 -14.06
CA LEU A 232 -11.05 -29.48 -15.02
C LEU A 232 -10.55 -29.91 -16.42
N PRO A 233 -11.38 -30.55 -17.25
CA PRO A 233 -10.98 -31.00 -18.60
C PRO A 233 -10.36 -29.90 -19.45
N GLN A 234 -10.89 -28.68 -19.37
CA GLN A 234 -10.34 -27.52 -20.08
C GLN A 234 -8.94 -27.15 -19.58
N CYS A 235 -8.71 -27.19 -18.26
CA CYS A 235 -7.40 -26.94 -17.68
C CYS A 235 -6.39 -28.03 -18.11
N GLU A 236 -6.81 -29.30 -18.09
CA GLU A 236 -6.00 -30.43 -18.53
C GLU A 236 -5.53 -30.26 -19.99
N PHE A 237 -6.43 -29.82 -20.88
CA PHE A 237 -6.09 -29.52 -22.27
C PHE A 237 -4.93 -28.52 -22.38
N PHE A 238 -5.02 -27.38 -21.70
CA PHE A 238 -3.97 -26.35 -21.76
C PHE A 238 -2.66 -26.81 -21.09
N LEU A 239 -2.71 -27.59 -20.03
CA LEU A 239 -1.52 -28.17 -19.41
C LEU A 239 -0.85 -29.19 -20.32
N LYS A 240 -1.61 -30.04 -21.02
CA LYS A 240 -1.06 -30.97 -22.03
C LYS A 240 -0.39 -30.23 -23.19
N GLU A 241 -1.04 -29.17 -23.71
CA GLU A 241 -0.42 -28.32 -24.74
C GLU A 241 0.85 -27.63 -24.22
N GLN A 242 0.83 -27.15 -23.00
CA GLN A 242 2.01 -26.53 -22.36
C GLN A 242 3.15 -27.55 -22.17
N ARG A 243 2.82 -28.80 -21.87
CA ARG A 243 3.82 -29.87 -21.69
C ARG A 243 4.62 -30.17 -22.96
N LYS A 244 4.02 -29.98 -24.14
CA LYS A 244 4.74 -30.08 -25.41
C LYS A 244 5.84 -29.03 -25.58
N ILE A 245 5.68 -27.85 -24.89
CA ILE A 245 6.60 -26.72 -24.97
C ILE A 245 7.67 -26.77 -23.88
N THR A 246 7.26 -27.07 -22.63
CA THR A 246 8.16 -26.96 -21.46
C THR A 246 8.30 -28.27 -20.67
N GLY A 247 7.87 -29.41 -21.21
CA GLY A 247 7.83 -30.69 -20.50
C GLY A 247 9.20 -31.24 -20.08
N LEU A 248 10.27 -30.78 -20.72
CA LEU A 248 11.67 -31.11 -20.33
C LEU A 248 12.21 -30.17 -19.24
N SER A 249 11.48 -29.13 -18.88
CA SER A 249 11.84 -28.17 -17.81
C SER A 249 11.17 -28.58 -16.49
N GLN A 250 11.73 -28.13 -15.38
CA GLN A 250 11.09 -28.28 -14.08
C GLN A 250 9.81 -27.42 -13.97
N ASN A 251 9.82 -26.21 -14.53
CA ASN A 251 8.73 -25.24 -14.43
C ASN A 251 7.71 -25.41 -15.56
N VAL A 252 6.43 -25.29 -15.23
CA VAL A 252 5.33 -25.37 -16.20
C VAL A 252 5.35 -24.19 -17.17
N PHE A 253 5.53 -22.98 -16.67
CA PHE A 253 5.53 -21.77 -17.49
C PHE A 253 6.89 -21.07 -17.50
N LEU A 254 7.40 -20.85 -18.69
CA LEU A 254 8.63 -20.14 -18.98
C LEU A 254 8.38 -19.01 -19.98
N ARG A 255 9.24 -17.98 -19.96
CA ARG A 255 9.31 -16.99 -21.03
C ARG A 255 9.79 -17.62 -22.33
N ALA A 256 9.53 -16.99 -23.48
CA ALA A 256 10.06 -17.41 -24.76
C ALA A 256 11.60 -17.58 -24.77
N SER A 257 12.31 -16.84 -23.90
CA SER A 257 13.75 -16.98 -23.71
C SER A 257 14.19 -18.19 -22.88
N GLY A 258 13.29 -19.08 -22.47
CA GLY A 258 13.56 -20.20 -21.58
C GLY A 258 13.75 -19.82 -20.09
N LYS A 259 13.75 -18.53 -19.75
CA LYS A 259 13.88 -18.05 -18.37
C LYS A 259 12.55 -18.10 -17.63
N ILE A 260 12.60 -18.25 -16.31
CA ILE A 260 11.42 -18.16 -15.45
C ILE A 260 10.84 -16.75 -15.47
N PHE A 261 9.53 -16.64 -15.30
CA PHE A 261 8.87 -15.36 -15.05
C PHE A 261 9.26 -14.83 -13.68
N SER A 262 9.57 -13.55 -13.57
CA SER A 262 9.90 -12.94 -12.28
C SER A 262 8.65 -12.50 -11.49
N HIS A 263 7.62 -12.01 -12.17
CA HIS A 263 6.37 -11.56 -11.53
C HIS A 263 5.24 -11.42 -12.55
N SER A 264 4.02 -11.15 -12.08
CA SER A 264 2.84 -10.91 -12.91
C SER A 264 3.01 -9.76 -13.92
N GLY A 265 3.80 -8.74 -13.62
CA GLY A 265 4.09 -7.62 -14.52
C GLY A 265 4.78 -8.04 -15.82
N ASP A 266 5.47 -9.18 -15.83
CA ASP A 266 6.07 -9.74 -17.05
C ASP A 266 5.01 -10.14 -18.09
N LEU A 267 3.81 -10.47 -17.63
CA LEU A 267 2.66 -10.83 -18.46
C LEU A 267 1.81 -9.59 -18.83
N ALA A 268 1.80 -8.57 -18.00
CA ALA A 268 0.87 -7.45 -18.10
C ALA A 268 0.94 -6.71 -19.45
N LYS A 269 2.14 -6.45 -19.96
CA LYS A 269 2.32 -5.76 -21.25
C LYS A 269 1.70 -6.55 -22.41
N GLY A 270 1.96 -7.86 -22.45
CA GLY A 270 1.41 -8.75 -23.47
C GLY A 270 -0.11 -8.91 -23.33
N TRP A 271 -0.59 -9.01 -22.10
CA TRP A 271 -2.02 -9.03 -21.80
C TRP A 271 -2.75 -7.77 -22.30
N HIS A 272 -2.23 -6.58 -22.01
CA HIS A 272 -2.84 -5.34 -22.52
C HIS A 272 -2.77 -5.23 -24.05
N LYS A 273 -1.71 -5.75 -24.68
CA LYS A 273 -1.63 -5.80 -26.15
C LYS A 273 -2.69 -6.74 -26.72
N LEU A 274 -2.83 -7.92 -26.13
CA LEU A 274 -3.83 -8.91 -26.53
C LEU A 274 -5.26 -8.33 -26.43
N LEU A 275 -5.63 -7.72 -25.30
CA LEU A 275 -6.95 -7.12 -25.12
C LEU A 275 -7.26 -5.98 -26.11
N LYS A 276 -6.25 -5.27 -26.58
CA LYS A 276 -6.44 -4.23 -27.61
C LYS A 276 -6.60 -4.78 -29.02
N SER A 277 -6.24 -6.05 -29.25
CA SER A 277 -6.35 -6.72 -30.56
C SER A 277 -7.64 -7.54 -30.70
N LEU A 278 -8.39 -7.71 -29.61
CA LEU A 278 -9.72 -8.34 -29.57
C LEU A 278 -10.83 -7.31 -29.85
#